data_a0532eb61986291469c3ad2c8cf911e1
#
_entry.id   a0532eb61986291469c3ad2c8cf911e1
#
_cell.length_a   1.000
_cell.length_b   1.000
_cell.length_c   1.000
_cell.angle_alpha   90.00
_cell.angle_beta   90.00
_cell.angle_gamma   90.00
#
_symmetry.space_group_name_H-M   'P 1'
#
loop_
_entity.id
_entity.type
_entity.pdbx_description
1 polymer ?
#
loop_
_entity_poly.entity_id
_entity_poly.type
_entity_poly.pdbx_seq_one_letter_code
_entity_poly.pdbx_strand_id
1 'polypeptide(L)'
;MLAALQKLKKGDILNINGLGIKEGETSPPKRYNSGSMILAMENAGQLIEDEDLRSQIKGSGIGTSATRAEILKKLFNIRYLSLNKKTQVITPTLLGEMIFDVVNCSIRQLLNPELTASWEKGTELCGRGQYYRTGIYG
;
A
#
# COMPACT_ATOMS: atom_id res chain seq x y z
N MET A 1 4.05 -21.43 29.48
CA MET A 1 2.63 -21.48 29.07
C MET A 1 2.46 -22.02 27.65
N LEU A 2 3.14 -21.47 26.64
CA LEU A 2 3.06 -21.91 25.23
C LEU A 2 3.43 -23.40 25.01
N ALA A 3 4.42 -23.94 25.72
CA ALA A 3 4.85 -25.34 25.59
C ALA A 3 3.80 -26.36 26.07
N ALA A 4 2.86 -25.95 26.94
CA ALA A 4 1.75 -26.80 27.37
C ALA A 4 0.64 -26.87 26.30
N LEU A 5 0.40 -25.80 25.57
CA LEU A 5 -0.59 -25.73 24.50
C LEU A 5 -0.21 -26.56 23.28
N GLN A 6 1.09 -26.72 23.01
CA GLN A 6 1.60 -27.51 21.87
C GLN A 6 1.37 -29.01 22.03
N LYS A 7 1.05 -29.49 23.24
CA LYS A 7 0.81 -30.91 23.53
C LYS A 7 -0.66 -31.33 23.46
N LEU A 8 -1.57 -30.35 23.24
CA LEU A 8 -2.98 -30.62 23.20
C LEU A 8 -3.41 -31.31 21.91
N LYS A 9 -4.28 -32.31 22.06
CA LYS A 9 -4.89 -33.03 20.94
C LYS A 9 -6.38 -32.65 20.81
N LYS A 10 -6.93 -32.88 19.63
CA LYS A 10 -8.35 -32.69 19.39
C LYS A 10 -9.18 -33.58 20.32
N GLY A 11 -9.98 -32.96 21.22
CA GLY A 11 -10.81 -33.64 22.21
C GLY A 11 -10.33 -33.47 23.64
N ASP A 12 -9.15 -32.85 23.88
CA ASP A 12 -8.69 -32.57 25.24
C ASP A 12 -9.56 -31.44 25.86
N ILE A 13 -9.95 -31.66 27.11
CA ILE A 13 -10.75 -30.70 27.89
C ILE A 13 -9.81 -29.84 28.73
N LEU A 14 -9.86 -28.54 28.54
CA LEU A 14 -9.13 -27.57 29.34
C LEU A 14 -10.05 -26.89 30.36
N ASN A 15 -9.67 -26.99 31.62
CA ASN A 15 -10.35 -26.23 32.67
C ASN A 15 -9.89 -24.77 32.65
N ILE A 16 -10.80 -23.85 32.38
CA ILE A 16 -10.54 -22.41 32.40
C ILE A 16 -10.78 -21.94 33.83
N ASN A 17 -9.72 -21.57 34.54
CA ASN A 17 -9.81 -21.08 35.94
C ASN A 17 -10.15 -19.59 36.05
N GLY A 18 -10.09 -18.86 34.95
CA GLY A 18 -10.44 -17.43 34.88
C GLY A 18 -10.18 -16.84 33.52
N LEU A 19 -10.95 -15.84 33.19
CA LEU A 19 -10.78 -14.98 32.01
C LEU A 19 -10.42 -13.58 32.47
N GLY A 20 -9.34 -13.03 31.93
CA GLY A 20 -8.93 -11.67 32.19
C GLY A 20 -8.84 -10.87 30.88
N ILE A 21 -9.34 -9.65 30.89
CA ILE A 21 -9.17 -8.71 29.78
C ILE A 21 -7.85 -7.99 30.01
N LYS A 22 -6.92 -8.12 29.06
CA LYS A 22 -5.69 -7.35 29.07
C LYS A 22 -5.90 -6.14 28.17
N GLU A 23 -6.04 -4.98 28.78
CA GLU A 23 -6.08 -3.72 28.06
C GLU A 23 -4.69 -3.39 27.51
N GLY A 24 -4.65 -2.83 26.32
CA GLY A 24 -3.42 -2.40 25.67
C GLY A 24 -3.73 -1.34 24.62
N GLU A 25 -2.81 -0.40 24.47
CA GLU A 25 -2.88 0.60 23.42
C GLU A 25 -2.02 0.18 22.22
N THR A 26 -2.56 0.36 21.01
CA THR A 26 -1.79 0.22 19.79
C THR A 26 -1.02 1.50 19.53
N SER A 27 0.25 1.40 19.16
CA SER A 27 1.00 2.57 18.72
C SER A 27 0.70 2.87 17.25
N PRO A 28 0.68 4.15 16.85
CA PRO A 28 0.49 4.51 15.45
C PRO A 28 1.63 3.95 14.59
N PRO A 29 1.38 3.67 13.30
CA PRO A 29 2.41 3.19 12.39
C PRO A 29 3.57 4.19 12.31
N LYS A 30 4.78 3.68 12.16
CA LYS A 30 5.98 4.51 12.01
C LYS A 30 5.90 5.33 10.73
N ARG A 31 6.34 6.60 10.78
CA ARG A 31 6.45 7.43 9.59
C ARG A 31 7.46 6.83 8.60
N TYR A 32 7.21 7.06 7.32
CA TYR A 32 8.10 6.58 6.27
C TYR A 32 9.44 7.32 6.27
N ASN A 33 10.49 6.58 5.97
CA ASN A 33 11.76 7.09 5.48
C ASN A 33 11.92 6.75 3.99
N SER A 34 12.97 7.22 3.34
CA SER A 34 13.15 6.99 1.89
C SER A 34 13.17 5.50 1.52
N GLY A 35 13.81 4.66 2.32
CA GLY A 35 13.84 3.20 2.07
C GLY A 35 12.49 2.54 2.27
N SER A 36 11.81 2.83 3.40
CA SER A 36 10.50 2.24 3.67
C SER A 36 9.42 2.75 2.71
N MET A 37 9.55 3.97 2.17
CA MET A 37 8.66 4.49 1.14
C MET A 37 8.84 3.74 -0.18
N ILE A 38 10.08 3.47 -0.60
CA ILE A 38 10.36 2.67 -1.81
C ILE A 38 9.78 1.26 -1.65
N LEU A 39 9.94 0.63 -0.49
CA LEU A 39 9.33 -0.68 -0.20
C LEU A 39 7.80 -0.62 -0.21
N ALA A 40 7.20 0.46 0.32
CA ALA A 40 5.75 0.64 0.26
C ALA A 40 5.26 0.80 -1.17
N MET A 41 5.99 1.53 -2.03
CA MET A 41 5.69 1.62 -3.46
C MET A 41 5.80 0.27 -4.16
N GLU A 42 6.78 -0.54 -3.81
CA GLU A 42 6.95 -1.90 -4.34
C GLU A 42 5.80 -2.83 -3.93
N ASN A 43 5.36 -2.70 -2.69
CA ASN A 43 4.30 -3.51 -2.13
C ASN A 43 2.91 -2.84 -2.21
N ALA A 44 2.73 -1.83 -3.05
CA ALA A 44 1.49 -1.07 -3.15
C ALA A 44 0.27 -1.96 -3.49
N GLY A 45 0.48 -3.07 -4.20
CA GLY A 45 -0.56 -4.05 -4.46
C GLY A 45 -1.18 -4.69 -3.22
N GLN A 46 -0.50 -4.66 -2.06
CA GLN A 46 -1.07 -5.17 -0.80
C GLN A 46 -2.24 -4.34 -0.27
N LEU A 47 -2.38 -3.10 -0.75
CA LEU A 47 -3.48 -2.20 -0.39
C LEU A 47 -4.76 -2.48 -1.21
N ILE A 48 -4.70 -3.37 -2.18
CA ILE A 48 -5.82 -3.73 -3.05
C ILE A 48 -6.58 -4.89 -2.40
N GLU A 49 -7.89 -4.72 -2.19
CA GLU A 49 -8.74 -5.73 -1.57
C GLU A 49 -9.08 -6.86 -2.55
N ASP A 50 -9.27 -6.53 -3.83
CA ASP A 50 -9.54 -7.50 -4.89
C ASP A 50 -8.31 -8.38 -5.16
N GLU A 51 -8.47 -9.72 -4.97
CA GLU A 51 -7.37 -10.67 -5.12
C GLU A 51 -6.90 -10.83 -6.56
N ASP A 52 -7.79 -10.70 -7.54
CA ASP A 52 -7.44 -10.81 -8.96
C ASP A 52 -6.61 -9.60 -9.39
N LEU A 53 -7.01 -8.40 -9.02
CA LEU A 53 -6.24 -7.17 -9.24
C LEU A 53 -4.94 -7.16 -8.45
N ARG A 54 -4.97 -7.65 -7.19
CA ARG A 54 -3.78 -7.79 -6.36
C ARG A 54 -2.76 -8.74 -6.99
N SER A 55 -3.20 -9.88 -7.53
CA SER A 55 -2.31 -10.86 -8.16
C SER A 55 -1.62 -10.30 -9.40
N GLN A 56 -2.28 -9.39 -10.13
CA GLN A 56 -1.74 -8.75 -11.33
C GLN A 56 -0.68 -7.69 -11.02
N ILE A 57 -0.86 -6.93 -9.92
CA ILE A 57 0.13 -5.96 -9.44
C ILE A 57 1.20 -6.62 -8.56
N LYS A 58 1.02 -7.88 -8.17
CA LYS A 58 1.99 -8.60 -7.37
C LYS A 58 3.31 -8.71 -8.12
N GLY A 59 4.27 -7.84 -7.76
CA GLY A 59 5.59 -7.72 -8.38
C GLY A 59 5.82 -6.45 -9.22
N SER A 60 4.79 -5.72 -9.60
CA SER A 60 4.94 -4.45 -10.34
C SER A 60 5.02 -3.25 -9.39
N GLY A 61 4.11 -3.15 -8.42
CA GLY A 61 4.02 -2.00 -7.51
C GLY A 61 3.83 -0.67 -8.25
N ILE A 62 4.12 0.43 -7.57
CA ILE A 62 4.13 1.76 -8.16
C ILE A 62 5.53 2.02 -8.75
N GLY A 63 5.60 2.20 -10.07
CA GLY A 63 6.86 2.41 -10.78
C GLY A 63 7.78 1.17 -10.77
N THR A 64 8.85 1.25 -11.50
CA THR A 64 9.90 0.22 -11.54
C THR A 64 10.96 0.46 -10.47
N SER A 65 11.81 -0.52 -10.18
CA SER A 65 12.93 -0.37 -9.25
C SER A 65 13.83 0.81 -9.60
N ALA A 66 14.03 1.09 -10.89
CA ALA A 66 14.84 2.21 -11.37
C ALA A 66 14.15 3.57 -11.19
N THR A 67 12.82 3.63 -11.35
CA THR A 67 12.10 4.91 -11.37
C THR A 67 11.59 5.35 -10.00
N ARG A 68 11.43 4.45 -9.02
CA ARG A 68 10.90 4.78 -7.69
C ARG A 68 11.70 5.87 -6.98
N ALA A 69 13.03 5.75 -7.01
CA ALA A 69 13.90 6.74 -6.39
C ALA A 69 13.79 8.12 -7.08
N GLU A 70 13.64 8.13 -8.41
CA GLU A 70 13.45 9.37 -9.17
C GLU A 70 12.10 10.03 -8.91
N ILE A 71 11.03 9.22 -8.76
CA ILE A 71 9.70 9.72 -8.36
C ILE A 71 9.80 10.43 -7.01
N LEU A 72 10.41 9.80 -6.00
CA LEU A 72 10.60 10.43 -4.69
C LEU A 72 11.44 11.71 -4.78
N LYS A 73 12.56 11.68 -5.53
CA LYS A 73 13.39 12.86 -5.76
C LYS A 73 12.59 14.00 -6.40
N LYS A 74 11.73 13.69 -7.36
CA LYS A 74 10.85 14.67 -7.99
C LYS A 74 9.88 15.27 -6.99
N LEU A 75 9.24 14.43 -6.13
CA LEU A 75 8.30 14.90 -5.10
C LEU A 75 8.97 15.84 -4.06
N PHE A 76 10.24 15.59 -3.73
CA PHE A 76 11.02 16.51 -2.90
C PHE A 76 11.36 17.82 -3.64
N ASN A 77 11.75 17.74 -4.91
CA ASN A 77 12.11 18.91 -5.70
C ASN A 77 10.94 19.87 -5.90
N ILE A 78 9.73 19.35 -6.16
CA ILE A 78 8.51 20.15 -6.29
C ILE A 78 7.88 20.51 -4.93
N ARG A 79 8.56 20.15 -3.83
CA ARG A 79 8.17 20.47 -2.46
C ARG A 79 6.81 19.90 -2.03
N TYR A 80 6.39 18.79 -2.58
CA TYR A 80 5.22 18.08 -2.07
C TYR A 80 5.56 17.27 -0.82
N LEU A 81 6.79 16.76 -0.75
CA LEU A 81 7.34 16.06 0.39
C LEU A 81 8.57 16.78 0.94
N SER A 82 8.77 16.69 2.25
CA SER A 82 9.95 17.15 2.96
C SER A 82 10.66 15.98 3.63
N LEU A 83 12.00 15.99 3.59
CA LEU A 83 12.83 15.01 4.24
C LEU A 83 13.59 15.66 5.40
N ASN A 84 13.38 15.17 6.60
CA ASN A 84 14.18 15.57 7.74
C ASN A 84 15.57 14.92 7.67
N LYS A 85 16.62 15.72 7.49
CA LYS A 85 17.99 15.22 7.32
C LYS A 85 18.54 14.47 8.54
N LYS A 86 18.08 14.77 9.76
CA LYS A 86 18.53 14.11 10.99
C LYS A 86 17.83 12.78 11.22
N THR A 87 16.51 12.77 11.11
CA THR A 87 15.69 11.58 11.41
C THR A 87 15.40 10.74 10.18
N GLN A 88 15.72 11.24 8.98
CA GLN A 88 15.41 10.62 7.68
C GLN A 88 13.91 10.37 7.47
N VAL A 89 13.05 11.02 8.25
CA VAL A 89 11.60 10.90 8.17
C VAL A 89 11.07 11.78 7.06
N ILE A 90 10.18 11.21 6.24
CA ILE A 90 9.45 11.90 5.19
C ILE A 90 8.13 12.42 5.77
N THR A 91 7.82 13.67 5.50
CA THR A 91 6.55 14.31 5.85
C THR A 91 5.98 15.05 4.63
N PRO A 92 4.66 15.08 4.45
CA PRO A 92 4.07 15.98 3.47
C PRO A 92 4.35 17.43 3.88
N THR A 93 4.41 18.31 2.90
CA THR A 93 4.41 19.76 3.11
C THR A 93 2.98 20.29 3.02
N LEU A 94 2.74 21.51 3.46
CA LEU A 94 1.43 22.15 3.29
C LEU A 94 1.00 22.15 1.81
N LEU A 95 1.92 22.42 0.88
CA LEU A 95 1.63 22.37 -0.55
C LEU A 95 1.22 20.94 -0.99
N GLY A 96 1.93 19.92 -0.49
CA GLY A 96 1.60 18.52 -0.78
C GLY A 96 0.22 18.12 -0.25
N GLU A 97 -0.13 18.56 0.96
CA GLU A 97 -1.45 18.31 1.55
C GLU A 97 -2.55 19.02 0.74
N MET A 98 -2.36 20.29 0.39
CA MET A 98 -3.31 21.04 -0.44
C MET A 98 -3.56 20.37 -1.81
N ILE A 99 -2.50 19.91 -2.47
CA ILE A 99 -2.64 19.20 -3.76
C ILE A 99 -3.38 17.88 -3.58
N PHE A 100 -3.07 17.12 -2.52
CA PHE A 100 -3.81 15.90 -2.20
C PHE A 100 -5.29 16.18 -1.99
N ASP A 101 -5.64 17.20 -1.23
CA ASP A 101 -7.02 17.58 -0.97
C ASP A 101 -7.75 18.01 -2.25
N VAL A 102 -7.10 18.79 -3.11
CA VAL A 102 -7.66 19.19 -4.41
C VAL A 102 -7.96 17.96 -5.27
N VAL A 103 -7.01 17.01 -5.37
CA VAL A 103 -7.20 15.78 -6.15
C VAL A 103 -8.29 14.91 -5.53
N ASN A 104 -8.31 14.78 -4.19
CA ASN A 104 -9.30 13.99 -3.47
C ASN A 104 -10.73 14.55 -3.65
N CYS A 105 -10.87 15.87 -3.71
CA CYS A 105 -12.16 16.53 -3.92
C CYS A 105 -12.61 16.54 -5.38
N SER A 106 -11.65 16.61 -6.32
CA SER A 106 -11.95 16.79 -7.76
C SER A 106 -11.98 15.46 -8.51
N ILE A 107 -10.96 14.61 -8.32
CA ILE A 107 -10.76 13.37 -9.08
C ILE A 107 -10.29 12.27 -8.14
N ARG A 108 -11.11 11.95 -7.14
CA ARG A 108 -10.80 10.94 -6.13
C ARG A 108 -10.38 9.58 -6.72
N GLN A 109 -10.89 9.25 -7.90
CA GLN A 109 -10.56 8.01 -8.60
C GLN A 109 -9.06 7.86 -8.90
N LEU A 110 -8.32 8.97 -9.11
CA LEU A 110 -6.86 8.93 -9.32
C LEU A 110 -6.08 8.46 -8.07
N LEU A 111 -6.70 8.52 -6.91
CA LEU A 111 -6.11 8.03 -5.66
C LEU A 111 -6.47 6.56 -5.36
N ASN A 112 -7.27 5.93 -6.23
CA ASN A 112 -7.63 4.53 -6.09
C ASN A 112 -6.57 3.63 -6.71
N PRO A 113 -5.88 2.79 -5.91
CA PRO A 113 -4.87 1.86 -6.42
C PRO A 113 -5.43 0.81 -7.37
N GLU A 114 -6.70 0.42 -7.24
CA GLU A 114 -7.36 -0.54 -8.13
C GLU A 114 -7.53 0.01 -9.54
N LEU A 115 -7.87 1.30 -9.67
CA LEU A 115 -7.99 1.94 -10.97
C LEU A 115 -6.63 1.98 -11.69
N THR A 116 -5.56 2.32 -10.98
CA THR A 116 -4.19 2.30 -11.52
C THR A 116 -3.81 0.88 -11.98
N ALA A 117 -4.16 -0.12 -11.17
CA ALA A 117 -3.97 -1.52 -11.49
C ALA A 117 -4.69 -1.94 -12.78
N SER A 118 -5.94 -1.54 -12.92
CA SER A 118 -6.74 -1.86 -14.10
C SER A 118 -6.19 -1.21 -15.38
N TRP A 119 -5.62 -0.02 -15.28
CA TRP A 119 -4.97 0.66 -16.40
C TRP A 119 -3.67 -0.02 -16.81
N GLU A 120 -2.84 -0.44 -15.86
CA GLU A 120 -1.61 -1.18 -16.16
C GLU A 120 -1.92 -2.49 -16.87
N LYS A 121 -2.97 -3.21 -16.42
CA LYS A 121 -3.46 -4.40 -17.12
C LYS A 121 -3.92 -4.08 -18.55
N GLY A 122 -4.65 -3.01 -18.74
CA GLY A 122 -5.11 -2.57 -20.06
C GLY A 122 -3.93 -2.32 -21.01
N THR A 123 -2.86 -1.67 -20.53
CA THR A 123 -1.67 -1.40 -21.35
C THR A 123 -0.89 -2.67 -21.67
N GLU A 124 -0.79 -3.64 -20.76
CA GLU A 124 -0.14 -4.92 -21.02
C GLU A 124 -0.91 -5.76 -22.07
N LEU A 125 -2.24 -5.79 -21.99
CA LEU A 125 -3.09 -6.44 -22.98
C LEU A 125 -3.00 -5.78 -24.36
N CYS A 126 -2.90 -4.44 -24.41
CA CYS A 126 -2.62 -3.71 -25.65
C CYS A 126 -1.28 -4.11 -26.26
N GLY A 127 -0.23 -4.16 -25.45
CA GLY A 127 1.12 -4.52 -25.90
C GLY A 127 1.21 -5.95 -26.44
N ARG A 128 0.37 -6.86 -25.97
CA ARG A 128 0.27 -8.26 -26.44
C ARG A 128 -0.67 -8.46 -27.63
N GLY A 129 -1.29 -7.39 -28.15
CA GLY A 129 -2.22 -7.47 -29.29
C GLY A 129 -3.55 -8.16 -28.97
N GLN A 130 -3.86 -8.37 -27.69
CA GLN A 130 -5.07 -9.06 -27.22
C GLN A 130 -6.26 -8.10 -26.91
N TYR A 131 -6.22 -6.87 -27.42
CA TYR A 131 -7.36 -5.96 -27.29
C TYR A 131 -8.47 -6.38 -28.22
N TYR A 132 -9.34 -7.26 -27.75
CA TYR A 132 -10.66 -7.38 -28.35
C TYR A 132 -11.49 -6.16 -27.94
N ARG A 133 -12.02 -5.52 -28.95
CA ARG A 133 -12.95 -4.40 -28.97
C ARG A 133 -14.22 -4.74 -28.18
N THR A 134 -14.16 -4.81 -26.86
CA THR A 134 -15.36 -4.85 -26.00
C THR A 134 -15.47 -3.48 -25.35
N GLY A 135 -16.52 -2.75 -25.76
CA GLY A 135 -16.75 -1.36 -25.42
C GLY A 135 -16.73 -1.09 -23.94
N ILE A 136 -15.87 -0.17 -23.57
CA ILE A 136 -15.98 0.57 -22.32
C ILE A 136 -16.65 1.90 -22.68
N TYR A 137 -17.92 1.84 -23.03
CA TYR A 137 -18.90 2.92 -22.97
C TYR A 137 -20.26 2.25 -22.87
N GLY A 138 -20.73 2.07 -21.65
CA GLY A 138 -22.06 1.75 -21.25
C GLY A 138 -22.36 2.45 -19.96
#